data_45a867658de943971b6a2b781a6ad1da
#
_entry.id   45a867658de943971b6a2b781a6ad1da
#
_cell.length_a   1.000
_cell.length_b   1.000
_cell.length_c   1.000
_cell.angle_alpha   90.00
_cell.angle_beta   90.00
_cell.angle_gamma   90.00
#
_symmetry.space_group_name_H-M   'P 1'
#
loop_
_entity.id
_entity.type
_entity.pdbx_description
1 polymer ?
#
loop_
_entity_poly.entity_id
_entity_poly.type
_entity_poly.pdbx_seq_one_letter_code
_entity_poly.pdbx_strand_id
1 'polypeptide(L)'
;MLFRSEEIIIPYLSPVDGRWHRYFPDFYVKVRNRQGLIESRILEVKPKSQSVPPKVRGKVTRQYLKEVAAWGVNEAKWKAAEEYCKDRNWKFNVITEEQLGI
;
A
#
# COMPACT_ATOMS: atom_id res chain seq x y z
N MET A 1 6.73 -13.80 -12.04
CA MET A 1 7.37 -12.74 -12.82
C MET A 1 6.97 -11.38 -12.27
N LEU A 2 7.94 -10.50 -12.07
CA LEU A 2 7.73 -9.17 -11.50
C LEU A 2 7.60 -8.14 -12.61
N PHE A 3 6.52 -7.36 -12.59
CA PHE A 3 6.29 -6.28 -13.55
C PHE A 3 6.19 -4.96 -12.81
N ARG A 4 6.67 -3.89 -13.42
CA ARG A 4 6.35 -2.55 -12.94
C ARG A 4 4.88 -2.27 -13.20
N SER A 5 4.22 -1.64 -12.23
CA SER A 5 2.79 -1.38 -12.30
C SER A 5 2.44 -0.01 -12.88
N GLU A 6 3.24 0.47 -13.85
CA GLU A 6 3.09 1.82 -14.41
C GLU A 6 1.72 2.07 -15.03
N GLU A 7 1.05 1.02 -15.49
CA GLU A 7 -0.28 1.13 -16.09
C GLU A 7 -1.42 0.96 -15.08
N ILE A 8 -1.10 0.61 -13.84
CA ILE A 8 -2.12 0.42 -12.81
C ILE A 8 -2.25 1.73 -12.04
N ILE A 9 -3.43 2.34 -12.13
CA ILE A 9 -3.75 3.57 -11.44
C ILE A 9 -4.96 3.30 -10.56
N ILE A 10 -4.80 3.51 -9.26
CA ILE A 10 -5.86 3.27 -8.30
C ILE A 10 -6.30 4.61 -7.72
N PRO A 11 -7.51 5.09 -8.03
CA PRO A 11 -7.99 6.32 -7.42
C PRO A 11 -8.32 6.11 -5.94
N TYR A 12 -7.98 7.06 -5.13
CA TYR A 12 -8.33 7.06 -3.72
C TYR A 12 -8.70 8.46 -3.25
N LEU A 13 -9.56 8.53 -2.24
CA LEU A 13 -9.96 9.80 -1.64
C LEU A 13 -8.99 10.11 -0.49
N SER A 14 -8.22 11.18 -0.62
CA SER A 14 -7.25 11.56 0.41
C SER A 14 -7.95 12.16 1.63
N PRO A 15 -7.66 11.68 2.85
CA PRO A 15 -8.23 12.27 4.05
C PRO A 15 -7.62 13.62 4.42
N VAL A 16 -6.51 14.00 3.79
CA VAL A 16 -5.82 15.25 4.09
C VAL A 16 -6.49 16.45 3.44
N ASP A 17 -6.89 16.32 2.18
CA ASP A 17 -7.50 17.42 1.42
C ASP A 17 -8.93 17.12 0.92
N GLY A 18 -9.45 15.93 1.16
CA GLY A 18 -10.77 15.52 0.72
C GLY A 18 -10.90 15.39 -0.80
N ARG A 19 -9.80 15.29 -1.50
CA ARG A 19 -9.79 15.21 -2.97
C ARG A 19 -9.39 13.83 -3.45
N TRP A 20 -9.81 13.49 -4.66
CA TRP A 20 -9.40 12.27 -5.33
C TRP A 20 -7.98 12.41 -5.87
N HIS A 21 -7.14 11.44 -5.57
CA HIS A 21 -5.77 11.34 -6.05
C HIS A 21 -5.57 10.00 -6.73
N ARG A 22 -4.44 9.87 -7.44
CA ARG A 22 -4.06 8.63 -8.09
C ARG A 22 -2.94 7.96 -7.32
N TYR A 23 -3.13 6.69 -7.02
CA TYR A 23 -2.12 5.87 -6.38
C TYR A 23 -1.50 4.96 -7.44
N PHE A 24 -0.18 4.99 -7.51
CA PHE A 24 0.61 4.16 -8.40
C PHE A 24 1.35 3.12 -7.56
N PRO A 25 0.88 1.87 -7.53
CA PRO A 25 1.55 0.82 -6.75
C PRO A 25 2.97 0.57 -7.26
N ASP A 26 3.84 0.07 -6.37
CA ASP A 26 5.23 -0.20 -6.75
C ASP A 26 5.36 -1.34 -7.75
N PHE A 27 4.68 -2.46 -7.50
CA PHE A 27 4.84 -3.64 -8.34
C PHE A 27 3.53 -4.37 -8.56
N TYR A 28 3.44 -4.95 -9.75
CA TYR A 28 2.43 -5.94 -10.10
C TYR A 28 3.17 -7.24 -10.39
N VAL A 29 2.75 -8.35 -9.78
CA VAL A 29 3.39 -9.65 -9.96
C VAL A 29 2.36 -10.72 -10.28
N LYS A 30 2.79 -11.69 -11.08
CA LYS A 30 2.06 -12.93 -11.28
C LYS A 30 2.88 -14.06 -10.68
N VAL A 31 2.27 -14.81 -9.76
CA VAL A 31 2.93 -15.92 -9.09
C VAL A 31 2.08 -17.18 -9.24
N ARG A 32 2.76 -18.32 -9.30
CA ARG A 32 2.09 -19.61 -9.29
C ARG A 32 1.93 -20.05 -7.84
N ASN A 33 0.70 -20.30 -7.42
CA ASN A 33 0.46 -20.77 -6.05
C ASN A 33 0.71 -22.28 -5.92
N ARG A 34 0.51 -22.82 -4.71
CA ARG A 34 0.74 -24.24 -4.42
C ARG A 34 -0.15 -25.19 -5.22
N GLN A 35 -1.29 -24.69 -5.67
CA GLN A 35 -2.26 -25.44 -6.47
C GLN A 35 -1.95 -25.37 -7.96
N GLY A 36 -0.87 -24.71 -8.35
CA GLY A 36 -0.48 -24.54 -9.73
C GLY A 36 -1.23 -23.44 -10.47
N LEU A 37 -2.08 -22.67 -9.78
CA LEU A 37 -2.83 -21.58 -10.37
C LEU A 37 -2.03 -20.28 -10.35
N ILE A 38 -2.25 -19.44 -11.35
CA ILE A 38 -1.62 -18.14 -11.45
C ILE A 38 -2.42 -17.14 -10.61
N GLU A 39 -1.74 -16.48 -9.67
CA GLU A 39 -2.29 -15.38 -8.87
C GLU A 39 -1.65 -14.08 -9.29
N SER A 40 -2.46 -13.04 -9.43
CA SER A 40 -1.97 -11.68 -9.63
C SER A 40 -1.97 -10.96 -8.29
N ARG A 41 -0.91 -10.22 -8.02
CA ARG A 41 -0.75 -9.47 -6.78
C ARG A 41 -0.21 -8.09 -7.06
N ILE A 42 -0.69 -7.13 -6.28
CA ILE A 42 -0.11 -5.78 -6.22
C ILE A 42 0.69 -5.69 -4.94
N LEU A 43 1.93 -5.22 -5.06
CA LEU A 43 2.85 -5.10 -3.93
C LEU A 43 3.23 -3.64 -3.71
N GLU A 44 3.19 -3.22 -2.46
CA GLU A 44 3.71 -1.95 -2.00
C GLU A 44 4.87 -2.22 -1.06
N VAL A 45 6.02 -1.59 -1.30
CA VAL A 45 7.21 -1.77 -0.45
C VAL A 45 7.31 -0.56 0.47
N LYS A 46 7.35 -0.81 1.77
CA LYS A 46 7.47 0.24 2.79
C LYS A 46 8.48 -0.17 3.85
N PRO A 47 9.21 0.80 4.42
CA PRO A 47 9.98 0.52 5.63
C PRO A 47 9.06 0.03 6.74
N LYS A 48 9.58 -0.84 7.60
CA LYS A 48 8.80 -1.40 8.71
C LYS A 48 8.16 -0.31 9.56
N SER A 49 8.86 0.78 9.80
CA SER A 49 8.35 1.91 10.58
C SER A 49 7.12 2.57 9.97
N GLN A 50 6.94 2.47 8.65
CA GLN A 50 5.80 3.04 7.94
C GLN A 50 4.70 2.01 7.66
N SER A 51 4.89 0.77 8.07
CA SER A 51 3.89 -0.30 7.89
C SER A 51 2.94 -0.43 9.08
N VAL A 52 3.14 0.37 10.12
CA VAL A 52 2.33 0.39 11.32
C VAL A 52 1.95 1.84 11.65
N PRO A 53 0.85 2.05 12.41
CA PRO A 53 0.47 3.41 12.80
C PRO A 53 1.56 4.11 13.61
N PRO A 54 1.65 5.45 13.54
CA PRO A 54 2.57 6.20 14.40
C PRO A 54 2.24 5.95 15.87
N LYS A 55 3.27 5.84 16.70
CA LYS A 55 3.09 5.65 18.13
C LYS A 55 2.52 6.93 18.76
N VAL A 56 1.53 6.74 19.64
CA VAL A 56 1.01 7.86 20.43
C VAL A 56 2.10 8.35 21.37
N ARG A 57 2.38 9.64 21.30
CA ARG A 57 3.39 10.30 22.13
C ARG A 57 2.69 11.22 23.13
N GLY A 58 3.32 11.44 24.30
CA GLY A 58 2.77 12.33 25.31
C GLY A 58 2.71 13.79 24.89
N LYS A 59 3.48 14.19 23.88
CA LYS A 59 3.54 15.56 23.37
C LYS A 59 3.25 15.59 21.88
N VAL A 60 2.28 16.39 21.47
CA VAL A 60 1.94 16.55 20.04
C VAL A 60 2.92 17.54 19.42
N THR A 61 3.69 17.09 18.44
CA THR A 61 4.64 17.90 17.69
C THR A 61 4.22 18.00 16.23
N ARG A 62 4.83 18.94 15.49
CA ARG A 62 4.62 19.03 14.05
C ARG A 62 5.00 17.73 13.34
N GLN A 63 6.09 17.11 13.77
CA GLN A 63 6.57 15.85 13.20
C GLN A 63 5.53 14.75 13.40
N TYR A 64 4.97 14.65 14.61
CA TYR A 64 3.91 13.67 14.89
C TYR A 64 2.69 13.90 14.01
N LEU A 65 2.26 15.15 13.85
CA LEU A 65 1.13 15.49 12.99
C LEU A 65 1.38 15.11 11.53
N LYS A 66 2.60 15.29 11.03
CA LYS A 66 2.99 14.88 9.69
C LYS A 66 2.94 13.36 9.54
N GLU A 67 3.41 12.62 10.55
CA GLU A 67 3.39 11.17 10.55
C GLU A 67 1.96 10.63 10.55
N VAL A 68 1.08 11.24 11.33
CA VAL A 68 -0.33 10.86 11.37
C VAL A 68 -1.01 11.12 10.03
N ALA A 69 -0.75 12.29 9.42
CA ALA A 69 -1.31 12.62 8.12
C ALA A 69 -0.82 11.66 7.04
N ALA A 70 0.49 11.35 7.03
CA ALA A 70 1.07 10.40 6.07
C ALA A 70 0.47 8.99 6.26
N TRP A 71 0.30 8.57 7.50
CA TRP A 71 -0.34 7.28 7.78
C TRP A 71 -1.77 7.24 7.26
N GLY A 72 -2.56 8.29 7.47
CA GLY A 72 -3.93 8.38 6.97
C GLY A 72 -4.00 8.26 5.45
N VAL A 73 -3.07 8.93 4.74
CA VAL A 73 -2.98 8.83 3.28
C VAL A 73 -2.64 7.40 2.86
N ASN A 74 -1.67 6.76 3.52
CA ASN A 74 -1.29 5.38 3.22
C ASN A 74 -2.45 4.42 3.46
N GLU A 75 -3.17 4.56 4.56
CA GLU A 75 -4.36 3.74 4.83
C GLU A 75 -5.40 3.87 3.72
N ALA A 76 -5.67 5.09 3.27
CA ALA A 76 -6.63 5.34 2.21
C ALA A 76 -6.20 4.69 0.89
N LYS A 77 -4.90 4.81 0.56
CA LYS A 77 -4.33 4.17 -0.62
C LYS A 77 -4.46 2.64 -0.56
N TRP A 78 -4.10 2.06 0.57
CA TRP A 78 -4.10 0.60 0.72
C TRP A 78 -5.50 0.03 0.74
N LYS A 79 -6.43 0.72 1.37
CA LYS A 79 -7.84 0.32 1.34
C LYS A 79 -8.39 0.34 -0.09
N ALA A 80 -8.10 1.40 -0.83
CA ALA A 80 -8.49 1.48 -2.24
C ALA A 80 -7.84 0.37 -3.07
N ALA A 81 -6.57 0.06 -2.79
CA ALA A 81 -5.85 -1.01 -3.46
C ALA A 81 -6.45 -2.38 -3.17
N GLU A 82 -6.85 -2.63 -1.92
CA GLU A 82 -7.52 -3.88 -1.55
C GLU A 82 -8.83 -4.06 -2.30
N GLU A 83 -9.64 -3.01 -2.39
CA GLU A 83 -10.90 -3.03 -3.13
C GLU A 83 -10.67 -3.24 -4.63
N TYR A 84 -9.68 -2.56 -5.19
CA TYR A 84 -9.29 -2.70 -6.58
C TYR A 84 -8.89 -4.14 -6.90
N CYS A 85 -8.09 -4.74 -6.03
CA CYS A 85 -7.65 -6.13 -6.18
C CYS A 85 -8.80 -7.10 -5.99
N LYS A 86 -9.67 -6.86 -5.03
CA LYS A 86 -10.83 -7.70 -4.76
C LYS A 86 -11.76 -7.78 -5.98
N ASP A 87 -12.00 -6.66 -6.64
CA ASP A 87 -12.84 -6.61 -7.85
C ASP A 87 -12.26 -7.43 -9.00
N ARG A 88 -10.94 -7.63 -9.01
CA ARG A 88 -10.21 -8.37 -10.05
C ARG A 88 -9.79 -9.77 -9.63
N ASN A 89 -10.16 -10.17 -8.43
CA ASN A 89 -9.72 -11.42 -7.83
C ASN A 89 -8.19 -11.50 -7.71
N TRP A 90 -7.58 -10.36 -7.41
CA TRP A 90 -6.15 -10.24 -7.14
C TRP A 90 -5.93 -10.06 -5.64
N LYS A 91 -4.67 -10.12 -5.21
CA LYS A 91 -4.27 -9.88 -3.82
C LYS A 91 -3.41 -8.63 -3.72
N PHE A 92 -3.56 -7.90 -2.61
CA PHE A 92 -2.74 -6.74 -2.29
C PHE A 92 -1.93 -7.03 -1.04
N ASN A 93 -0.64 -6.70 -1.06
CA ASN A 93 0.25 -6.88 0.08
C ASN A 93 1.16 -5.66 0.24
N VAL A 94 1.31 -5.21 1.48
CA VAL A 94 2.36 -4.28 1.87
C VAL A 94 3.49 -5.11 2.43
N ILE A 95 4.68 -4.98 1.85
CA ILE A 95 5.85 -5.76 2.27
C ILE A 95 6.95 -4.82 2.78
N THR A 96 7.69 -5.31 3.74
CA THR A 96 8.78 -4.56 4.38
C THR A 96 10.13 -5.09 3.93
N GLU A 97 11.19 -4.36 4.26
CA GLU A 97 12.56 -4.78 4.00
C GLU A 97 12.89 -6.13 4.64
N GLU A 98 12.30 -6.42 5.79
CA GLU A 98 12.52 -7.72 6.46
C GLU A 98 11.99 -8.87 5.62
N GLN A 99 10.81 -8.70 5.02
CA GLN A 99 10.18 -9.73 4.17
C GLN A 99 10.93 -9.90 2.85
N LEU A 100 11.63 -8.86 2.40
CA LEU A 100 12.46 -8.93 1.20
C LEU A 100 13.83 -9.53 1.46
N GLY A 101 14.20 -9.73 2.73
CA GLY A 101 15.51 -10.26 3.09
C GLY A 101 16.65 -9.25 2.96
N ILE A 102 16.33 -7.99 3.03
CA ILE A 102 17.30 -6.89 2.93
C ILE A 102 17.73 -6.40 4.32
#